data_845b67e00a0749b7a3b100cec06a7aa7
#
_entry.id   845b67e00a0749b7a3b100cec06a7aa7
#
_cell.length_a   1.000
_cell.length_b   1.000
_cell.length_c   1.000
_cell.angle_alpha   90.00
_cell.angle_beta   90.00
_cell.angle_gamma   90.00
#
_symmetry.space_group_name_H-M   'P 1'
#
loop_
_entity.id
_entity.type
_entity.pdbx_description
1 polymer ?
#
loop_
_entity_poly.entity_id
_entity_poly.type
_entity_poly.pdbx_seq_one_letter_code
_entity_poly.pdbx_strand_id
1 'polypeptide(L)'
;MMKKLSRLVAVTLFTLLLGGCGKPLLPYSLETPPLTLTPASLANMEDGRGRFREIYCAVQRDHGAKLPCDRPCEEVILRLEGEPNPTGKPVVIGQSKFKLRFLMVPGLYNDCIDACKAFSYARAHVERYGYRTADVGVSGWSSCEHNATMIRDAVRAAVLSPGEKVVLVGYSKGGPDILQALVDHPEIVSKVAAVVSIAGSIGGSALTESISEPYRGVMGHNLFIKCPQGVGDPIADLQRSTRQKWLSRNRLPASVKYFSLAAFAERQNISSVLQAGYDLLAWIDPRNDSQLLFYDQLIPGC
;
A
#
# COMPACT_ATOMS: atom_id res chain seq x y z
N MET A 1 44.11 -35.24 37.83
CA MET A 1 43.81 -33.96 37.18
C MET A 1 42.88 -34.06 35.93
N MET A 2 43.10 -35.02 35.03
CA MET A 2 42.32 -35.25 33.81
C MET A 2 40.81 -35.51 34.01
N LYS A 3 40.38 -36.27 35.03
CA LYS A 3 38.96 -36.57 35.30
C LYS A 3 38.12 -35.34 35.73
N LYS A 4 38.74 -34.33 36.36
CA LYS A 4 38.05 -33.07 36.72
C LYS A 4 37.87 -32.15 35.51
N LEU A 5 38.85 -32.14 34.59
CA LEU A 5 38.80 -31.34 33.37
C LEU A 5 37.71 -31.86 32.42
N SER A 6 37.59 -33.20 32.28
CA SER A 6 36.54 -33.82 31.44
C SER A 6 35.11 -33.55 31.94
N ARG A 7 34.90 -33.49 33.27
CA ARG A 7 33.59 -33.15 33.84
C ARG A 7 33.25 -31.67 33.65
N LEU A 8 34.24 -30.77 33.73
CA LEU A 8 34.03 -29.36 33.50
C LEU A 8 33.65 -29.08 32.03
N VAL A 9 34.35 -29.69 31.09
CA VAL A 9 34.07 -29.57 29.64
C VAL A 9 32.70 -30.15 29.30
N ALA A 10 32.30 -31.28 29.90
CA ALA A 10 31.00 -31.89 29.67
C ALA A 10 29.86 -31.03 30.23
N VAL A 11 30.02 -30.39 31.40
CA VAL A 11 29.00 -29.48 31.97
C VAL A 11 28.90 -28.19 31.16
N THR A 12 30.03 -27.63 30.68
CA THR A 12 30.00 -26.41 29.83
C THR A 12 29.39 -26.69 28.46
N LEU A 13 29.63 -27.88 27.88
CA LEU A 13 28.99 -28.26 26.60
C LEU A 13 27.49 -28.51 26.77
N PHE A 14 27.06 -29.07 27.91
CA PHE A 14 25.64 -29.32 28.19
C PHE A 14 24.86 -28.01 28.46
N THR A 15 25.50 -27.02 29.12
CA THR A 15 24.87 -25.68 29.32
C THR A 15 24.80 -24.85 28.04
N LEU A 16 25.74 -25.06 27.11
CA LEU A 16 25.67 -24.43 25.78
C LEU A 16 24.57 -25.04 24.90
N LEU A 17 24.22 -26.31 25.11
CA LEU A 17 23.10 -26.96 24.38
C LEU A 17 21.71 -26.59 24.94
N LEU A 18 21.63 -26.12 26.19
CA LEU A 18 20.37 -25.64 26.79
C LEU A 18 20.07 -24.16 26.50
N GLY A 19 21.00 -23.41 25.93
CA GLY A 19 20.84 -22.01 25.51
C GLY A 19 20.10 -21.83 24.20
N GLY A 20 19.62 -22.90 23.59
CA GLY A 20 18.71 -22.85 22.45
C GLY A 20 17.27 -22.49 22.87
N CYS A 21 17.08 -21.34 23.51
CA CYS A 21 15.74 -20.69 23.49
C CYS A 21 15.43 -20.40 22.05
N GLY A 22 14.89 -21.39 21.35
CA GLY A 22 14.34 -21.19 20.04
C GLY A 22 13.38 -20.01 20.11
N LYS A 23 13.58 -19.02 19.28
CA LYS A 23 12.53 -18.04 19.02
C LYS A 23 11.25 -18.84 18.78
N PRO A 24 10.13 -18.49 19.38
CA PRO A 24 8.89 -19.21 19.14
C PRO A 24 8.72 -19.35 17.63
N LEU A 25 8.50 -20.58 17.16
CA LEU A 25 8.35 -20.91 15.73
C LEU A 25 7.28 -20.05 15.04
N LEU A 26 6.39 -19.50 15.82
CA LEU A 26 5.33 -18.60 15.36
C LEU A 26 5.19 -17.48 16.40
N PRO A 27 5.51 -16.23 16.04
CA PRO A 27 5.31 -15.08 16.93
C PRO A 27 3.82 -14.72 16.99
N TYR A 28 2.97 -15.66 17.42
CA TYR A 28 1.57 -15.36 17.70
C TYR A 28 1.49 -14.61 19.02
N SER A 29 1.12 -13.36 18.95
CA SER A 29 0.52 -12.68 20.07
C SER A 29 -1.00 -12.85 19.97
N LEU A 30 -1.70 -12.93 21.09
CA LEU A 30 -3.17 -12.91 21.12
C LEU A 30 -3.73 -11.59 20.52
N GLU A 31 -2.88 -10.59 20.38
CA GLU A 31 -3.20 -9.30 19.79
C GLU A 31 -3.01 -9.25 18.27
N THR A 32 -2.30 -10.23 17.70
CA THR A 32 -2.06 -10.29 16.25
C THR A 32 -2.95 -11.37 15.65
N PRO A 33 -3.90 -11.03 14.77
CA PRO A 33 -4.75 -12.03 14.14
C PRO A 33 -3.90 -12.97 13.28
N PRO A 34 -4.26 -14.25 13.20
CA PRO A 34 -3.60 -15.18 12.28
C PRO A 34 -3.78 -14.66 10.84
N LEU A 35 -2.72 -14.76 10.04
CA LEU A 35 -2.80 -14.45 8.62
C LEU A 35 -3.65 -15.52 7.95
N THR A 36 -4.85 -15.14 7.50
CA THR A 36 -5.75 -16.02 6.77
C THR A 36 -5.95 -15.48 5.38
N LEU A 37 -5.56 -16.22 4.36
CA LEU A 37 -5.91 -15.93 2.97
C LEU A 37 -7.29 -16.52 2.72
N THR A 38 -8.26 -15.67 2.43
CA THR A 38 -9.63 -16.07 2.12
C THR A 38 -9.99 -15.60 0.71
N PRO A 39 -10.90 -16.29 0.00
CA PRO A 39 -11.49 -15.77 -1.22
C PRO A 39 -12.06 -14.35 -1.01
N ALA A 40 -11.91 -13.47 -1.99
CA ALA A 40 -12.36 -12.08 -1.90
C ALA A 40 -13.84 -11.95 -1.53
N SER A 41 -14.69 -12.86 -2.04
CA SER A 41 -16.12 -12.91 -1.71
C SER A 41 -16.41 -13.17 -0.23
N LEU A 42 -15.58 -13.99 0.44
CA LEU A 42 -15.71 -14.25 1.88
C LEU A 42 -15.17 -13.08 2.72
N ALA A 43 -14.27 -12.29 2.15
CA ALA A 43 -13.78 -11.04 2.74
C ALA A 43 -14.70 -9.85 2.46
N ASN A 44 -15.89 -10.10 1.91
CA ASN A 44 -16.86 -9.08 1.49
C ASN A 44 -16.30 -8.06 0.49
N MET A 45 -15.41 -8.52 -0.40
CA MET A 45 -14.84 -7.70 -1.48
C MET A 45 -15.46 -8.09 -2.83
N GLU A 46 -15.93 -7.10 -3.58
CA GLU A 46 -16.38 -7.29 -4.94
C GLU A 46 -15.18 -7.39 -5.89
N ASP A 47 -15.15 -8.42 -6.73
CA ASP A 47 -14.11 -8.58 -7.74
C ASP A 47 -14.45 -7.77 -8.99
N GLY A 48 -13.89 -6.58 -9.09
CA GLY A 48 -14.06 -5.66 -10.20
C GLY A 48 -13.07 -5.84 -11.37
N ARG A 49 -12.20 -6.88 -11.36
CA ARG A 49 -11.11 -7.03 -12.34
C ARG A 49 -11.60 -7.02 -13.78
N GLY A 50 -12.64 -7.77 -14.11
CA GLY A 50 -13.18 -7.82 -15.47
C GLY A 50 -13.64 -6.44 -15.99
N ARG A 51 -14.36 -5.68 -15.16
CA ARG A 51 -14.77 -4.31 -15.52
C ARG A 51 -13.59 -3.34 -15.56
N PHE A 52 -12.65 -3.46 -14.65
CA PHE A 52 -11.43 -2.65 -14.66
C PHE A 52 -10.64 -2.84 -15.95
N ARG A 53 -10.47 -4.09 -16.40
CA ARG A 53 -9.82 -4.43 -17.68
C ARG A 53 -10.50 -3.75 -18.86
N GLU A 54 -11.83 -3.82 -18.95
CA GLU A 54 -12.59 -3.15 -20.02
C GLU A 54 -12.29 -1.66 -20.09
N ILE A 55 -12.33 -1.00 -18.92
CA ILE A 55 -12.09 0.45 -18.81
C ILE A 55 -10.65 0.77 -19.17
N TYR A 56 -9.69 0.06 -18.56
CA TYR A 56 -8.27 0.30 -18.79
C TYR A 56 -7.89 0.15 -20.26
N CYS A 57 -8.28 -0.97 -20.90
CA CYS A 57 -7.97 -1.22 -22.29
C CYS A 57 -8.64 -0.20 -23.24
N ALA A 58 -9.86 0.25 -22.93
CA ALA A 58 -10.50 1.31 -23.71
C ALA A 58 -9.74 2.65 -23.57
N VAL A 59 -9.38 3.04 -22.34
CA VAL A 59 -8.62 4.29 -22.10
C VAL A 59 -7.25 4.24 -22.76
N GLN A 60 -6.57 3.12 -22.66
CA GLN A 60 -5.26 2.94 -23.29
C GLN A 60 -5.34 3.05 -24.81
N ARG A 61 -6.29 2.36 -25.44
CA ARG A 61 -6.50 2.46 -26.90
C ARG A 61 -6.73 3.91 -27.35
N ASP A 62 -7.50 4.68 -26.58
CA ASP A 62 -7.89 6.03 -26.96
C ASP A 62 -6.81 7.09 -26.61
N HIS A 63 -5.95 6.79 -25.64
CA HIS A 63 -5.02 7.77 -25.09
C HIS A 63 -3.58 7.25 -24.91
N GLY A 64 -3.32 5.96 -25.06
CA GLY A 64 -2.04 5.32 -24.77
C GLY A 64 -0.87 5.92 -25.55
N ALA A 65 -1.06 6.17 -26.85
CA ALA A 65 -0.02 6.78 -27.71
C ALA A 65 0.54 8.13 -27.19
N LYS A 66 -0.12 8.75 -26.20
CA LYS A 66 0.33 10.00 -25.55
C LYS A 66 1.09 9.75 -24.24
N LEU A 67 1.19 8.50 -23.82
CA LEU A 67 1.85 8.11 -22.58
C LEU A 67 3.28 7.60 -22.89
N PRO A 68 4.25 7.92 -22.02
CA PRO A 68 5.56 7.30 -22.14
C PRO A 68 5.44 5.78 -21.92
N CYS A 69 6.16 4.99 -22.67
CA CYS A 69 6.20 3.53 -22.55
C CYS A 69 4.84 2.83 -22.77
N ASP A 70 4.01 3.36 -23.69
CA ASP A 70 2.76 2.70 -24.05
C ASP A 70 3.01 1.27 -24.57
N ARG A 71 2.22 0.31 -24.09
CA ARG A 71 2.26 -1.08 -24.48
C ARG A 71 0.84 -1.61 -24.63
N PRO A 72 0.62 -2.67 -25.45
CA PRO A 72 -0.69 -3.30 -25.57
C PRO A 72 -1.31 -3.63 -24.20
N CYS A 73 -2.61 -3.47 -24.08
CA CYS A 73 -3.34 -3.69 -22.84
C CYS A 73 -3.08 -5.09 -22.27
N GLU A 74 -3.00 -6.08 -23.12
CA GLU A 74 -2.79 -7.50 -22.76
C GLU A 74 -1.40 -7.76 -22.18
N GLU A 75 -0.43 -6.90 -22.47
CA GLU A 75 0.92 -6.98 -21.91
C GLU A 75 1.02 -6.27 -20.54
N VAL A 76 0.15 -5.30 -20.31
CA VAL A 76 0.17 -4.49 -19.08
C VAL A 76 -0.74 -5.11 -18.02
N ILE A 77 -1.92 -5.60 -18.43
CA ILE A 77 -2.88 -6.22 -17.50
C ILE A 77 -3.01 -7.71 -17.82
N LEU A 78 -2.23 -8.52 -17.08
CA LEU A 78 -2.31 -9.97 -17.19
C LEU A 78 -3.66 -10.48 -16.66
N ARG A 79 -4.25 -11.42 -17.39
CA ARG A 79 -5.50 -12.07 -16.95
C ARG A 79 -5.17 -13.15 -15.94
N LEU A 80 -5.81 -13.08 -14.79
CA LEU A 80 -5.63 -14.04 -13.72
C LEU A 80 -6.73 -15.09 -13.74
N GLU A 81 -6.41 -16.28 -13.25
CA GLU A 81 -7.40 -17.34 -13.02
C GLU A 81 -8.52 -16.82 -12.10
N GLY A 82 -9.75 -17.20 -12.40
CA GLY A 82 -10.93 -16.76 -11.67
C GLY A 82 -11.30 -15.28 -11.88
N GLU A 83 -10.64 -14.57 -12.79
CA GLU A 83 -11.04 -13.21 -13.14
C GLU A 83 -12.45 -13.21 -13.77
N PRO A 84 -13.37 -12.37 -13.25
CA PRO A 84 -14.70 -12.25 -13.82
C PRO A 84 -14.66 -11.89 -15.30
N ASN A 85 -15.64 -12.38 -16.05
CA ASN A 85 -15.76 -11.98 -17.44
C ASN A 85 -16.01 -10.47 -17.57
N PRO A 86 -15.59 -9.86 -18.68
CA PRO A 86 -15.96 -8.50 -19.02
C PRO A 86 -17.47 -8.29 -18.92
N THR A 87 -17.87 -7.10 -18.49
CA THR A 87 -19.31 -6.80 -18.30
C THR A 87 -20.04 -6.53 -19.61
N GLY A 88 -19.32 -6.22 -20.69
CA GLY A 88 -19.86 -5.80 -21.97
C GLY A 88 -20.51 -4.39 -21.95
N LYS A 89 -20.46 -3.69 -20.82
CA LYS A 89 -21.02 -2.35 -20.72
C LYS A 89 -20.14 -1.35 -21.47
N PRO A 90 -20.72 -0.41 -22.24
CA PRO A 90 -19.94 0.62 -22.91
C PRO A 90 -19.02 1.35 -21.94
N VAL A 91 -17.80 1.63 -22.38
CA VAL A 91 -16.87 2.49 -21.65
C VAL A 91 -17.05 3.91 -22.18
N VAL A 92 -17.72 4.73 -21.41
CA VAL A 92 -17.90 6.15 -21.69
C VAL A 92 -17.15 6.92 -20.63
N ILE A 93 -16.04 7.53 -21.02
CA ILE A 93 -15.26 8.40 -20.14
C ILE A 93 -15.66 9.83 -20.49
N GLY A 94 -16.36 10.46 -19.60
CA GLY A 94 -16.87 11.79 -19.80
C GLY A 94 -17.15 12.47 -18.46
N GLN A 95 -17.77 13.63 -18.51
CA GLN A 95 -18.19 14.33 -17.30
C GLN A 95 -19.16 13.46 -16.51
N SER A 96 -18.78 13.15 -15.28
CA SER A 96 -19.62 12.41 -14.36
C SER A 96 -20.80 13.26 -13.89
N LYS A 97 -21.93 12.60 -13.62
CA LYS A 97 -23.05 13.23 -12.89
C LYS A 97 -22.69 13.56 -11.44
N PHE A 98 -21.62 12.92 -10.93
CA PHE A 98 -21.13 13.14 -9.57
C PHE A 98 -20.14 14.31 -9.56
N LYS A 99 -20.34 15.23 -8.65
CA LYS A 99 -19.38 16.30 -8.38
C LYS A 99 -18.31 15.76 -7.45
N LEU A 100 -17.14 15.51 -7.99
CA LEU A 100 -16.03 14.91 -7.25
C LEU A 100 -14.78 15.78 -7.34
N ARG A 101 -14.08 15.87 -6.22
CA ARG A 101 -12.74 16.45 -6.12
C ARG A 101 -11.75 15.38 -5.69
N PHE A 102 -10.68 15.20 -6.44
CA PHE A 102 -9.68 14.19 -6.15
C PHE A 102 -8.54 14.82 -5.36
N LEU A 103 -8.23 14.22 -4.19
CA LEU A 103 -7.05 14.55 -3.39
C LEU A 103 -6.08 13.38 -3.48
N MET A 104 -4.89 13.66 -4.01
CA MET A 104 -3.86 12.67 -4.27
C MET A 104 -2.90 12.61 -3.09
N VAL A 105 -2.78 11.43 -2.48
CA VAL A 105 -1.92 11.16 -1.33
C VAL A 105 -0.78 10.27 -1.80
N PRO A 106 0.43 10.82 -1.95
CA PRO A 106 1.58 10.06 -2.42
C PRO A 106 2.10 9.08 -1.36
N GLY A 107 3.06 8.25 -1.77
CA GLY A 107 3.68 7.26 -0.92
C GLY A 107 4.97 7.74 -0.24
N LEU A 108 5.73 6.75 0.25
CA LEU A 108 7.03 6.95 0.88
C LEU A 108 8.00 7.66 -0.09
N TYR A 109 8.88 8.49 0.44
CA TYR A 109 9.91 9.23 -0.31
C TYR A 109 9.40 10.29 -1.32
N ASN A 110 8.13 10.63 -1.36
CA ASN A 110 7.58 11.55 -2.36
C ASN A 110 8.21 12.96 -2.34
N ASP A 111 8.67 13.42 -1.20
CA ASP A 111 9.35 14.70 -0.99
C ASP A 111 10.88 14.56 -0.85
N CYS A 112 11.40 13.34 -0.97
CA CYS A 112 12.81 13.01 -0.82
C CYS A 112 13.47 12.68 -2.17
N ILE A 113 12.72 12.11 -3.11
CA ILE A 113 13.23 11.62 -4.38
C ILE A 113 12.29 12.07 -5.50
N ASP A 114 12.79 12.86 -6.44
CA ASP A 114 11.96 13.39 -7.53
C ASP A 114 11.29 12.31 -8.38
N ALA A 115 11.94 11.17 -8.57
CA ALA A 115 11.38 10.02 -9.28
C ALA A 115 10.18 9.38 -8.56
N CYS A 116 9.96 9.66 -7.28
CA CYS A 116 8.84 9.13 -6.49
C CYS A 116 7.62 10.06 -6.50
N LYS A 117 7.66 11.18 -7.24
CA LYS A 117 6.50 12.07 -7.41
C LYS A 117 5.42 11.37 -8.23
N ALA A 118 4.42 10.86 -7.52
CA ALA A 118 3.28 10.19 -8.13
C ALA A 118 2.26 11.20 -8.70
N PHE A 119 1.37 10.73 -9.58
CA PHE A 119 0.15 11.39 -10.04
C PHE A 119 0.28 12.57 -11.01
N SER A 120 1.46 13.07 -11.37
CA SER A 120 1.59 14.25 -12.24
C SER A 120 0.82 14.11 -13.57
N TYR A 121 0.97 12.99 -14.26
CA TYR A 121 0.24 12.70 -15.50
C TYR A 121 -1.23 12.37 -15.25
N ALA A 122 -1.54 11.64 -14.19
CA ALA A 122 -2.89 11.24 -13.85
C ALA A 122 -3.78 12.47 -13.56
N ARG A 123 -3.26 13.46 -12.84
CA ARG A 123 -3.98 14.70 -12.55
C ARG A 123 -4.40 15.43 -13.82
N ALA A 124 -3.45 15.72 -14.70
CA ALA A 124 -3.72 16.40 -15.97
C ALA A 124 -4.74 15.64 -16.83
N HIS A 125 -4.76 14.31 -16.77
CA HIS A 125 -5.75 13.49 -17.47
C HIS A 125 -7.14 13.65 -16.85
N VAL A 126 -7.26 13.52 -15.53
CA VAL A 126 -8.54 13.62 -14.79
C VAL A 126 -9.16 15.02 -14.94
N GLU A 127 -8.34 16.07 -14.91
CA GLU A 127 -8.79 17.46 -15.05
C GLU A 127 -9.40 17.75 -16.42
N ARG A 128 -8.98 17.06 -17.49
CA ARG A 128 -9.59 17.17 -18.82
C ARG A 128 -11.06 16.74 -18.86
N TYR A 129 -11.49 15.91 -17.91
CA TYR A 129 -12.87 15.49 -17.74
C TYR A 129 -13.68 16.39 -16.79
N GLY A 130 -13.13 17.57 -16.44
CA GLY A 130 -13.82 18.57 -15.61
C GLY A 130 -13.78 18.31 -14.12
N TYR A 131 -12.94 17.36 -13.66
CA TYR A 131 -12.72 17.14 -12.23
C TYR A 131 -11.64 18.07 -11.70
N ARG A 132 -11.78 18.45 -10.44
CA ARG A 132 -10.74 19.19 -9.72
C ARG A 132 -9.81 18.21 -8.99
N THR A 133 -8.53 18.45 -9.07
CA THR A 133 -7.52 17.65 -8.36
C THR A 133 -6.66 18.54 -7.45
N ALA A 134 -6.05 17.95 -6.42
CA ALA A 134 -4.99 18.56 -5.64
C ALA A 134 -4.10 17.48 -5.03
N ASP A 135 -2.81 17.79 -4.86
CA ASP A 135 -1.91 16.94 -4.09
C ASP A 135 -2.05 17.27 -2.61
N VAL A 136 -2.02 16.24 -1.78
CA VAL A 136 -1.91 16.38 -0.33
C VAL A 136 -0.45 16.36 0.03
N GLY A 137 0.02 17.42 0.66
CA GLY A 137 1.43 17.60 1.01
C GLY A 137 1.84 16.75 2.24
N VAL A 138 1.63 15.42 2.20
CA VAL A 138 2.09 14.52 3.25
C VAL A 138 3.61 14.42 3.26
N SER A 139 4.17 14.12 4.44
CA SER A 139 5.59 13.87 4.56
C SER A 139 5.96 12.48 4.04
N GLY A 140 6.94 12.42 3.16
CA GLY A 140 7.45 11.17 2.58
C GLY A 140 8.24 10.30 3.57
N TRP A 141 8.57 10.85 4.76
CA TRP A 141 9.30 10.12 5.81
C TRP A 141 8.69 10.31 7.21
N SER A 142 7.36 10.28 7.30
CA SER A 142 6.65 10.35 8.58
C SER A 142 5.72 9.16 8.80
N SER A 143 5.30 8.98 10.05
CA SER A 143 4.34 7.95 10.44
C SER A 143 2.98 8.12 9.75
N CYS A 144 2.18 7.06 9.73
CA CYS A 144 0.80 7.12 9.27
C CYS A 144 -0.05 8.08 10.12
N GLU A 145 0.16 8.10 11.42
CA GLU A 145 -0.54 9.00 12.35
C GLU A 145 -0.26 10.48 12.03
N HIS A 146 1.00 10.83 11.80
CA HIS A 146 1.37 12.20 11.41
C HIS A 146 0.72 12.58 10.08
N ASN A 147 0.86 11.75 9.06
CA ASN A 147 0.29 12.01 7.74
C ASN A 147 -1.25 12.04 7.77
N ALA A 148 -1.89 11.27 8.66
CA ALA A 148 -3.33 11.31 8.86
C ALA A 148 -3.81 12.73 9.25
N THR A 149 -3.05 13.45 10.08
CA THR A 149 -3.40 14.84 10.44
C THR A 149 -3.30 15.78 9.24
N MET A 150 -2.30 15.59 8.38
CA MET A 150 -2.13 16.39 7.16
C MET A 150 -3.25 16.13 6.15
N ILE A 151 -3.68 14.86 6.01
CA ILE A 151 -4.82 14.47 5.17
C ILE A 151 -6.12 15.08 5.72
N ARG A 152 -6.37 15.00 7.02
CA ARG A 152 -7.49 15.66 7.67
C ARG A 152 -7.55 17.14 7.31
N ASP A 153 -6.44 17.84 7.45
CA ASP A 153 -6.37 19.27 7.22
C ASP A 153 -6.60 19.60 5.75
N ALA A 154 -6.07 18.81 4.82
CA ALA A 154 -6.33 18.96 3.39
C ALA A 154 -7.82 18.74 3.04
N VAL A 155 -8.48 17.74 3.63
CA VAL A 155 -9.92 17.49 3.42
C VAL A 155 -10.75 18.63 4.04
N ARG A 156 -10.37 19.14 5.20
CA ARG A 156 -11.06 20.28 5.84
C ARG A 156 -10.94 21.56 5.03
N ALA A 157 -9.74 21.83 4.52
CA ALA A 157 -9.42 23.01 3.71
C ALA A 157 -10.00 22.93 2.29
N ALA A 158 -10.42 21.74 1.83
CA ALA A 158 -10.99 21.59 0.51
C ALA A 158 -12.29 22.41 0.35
N VAL A 159 -12.24 23.42 -0.53
CA VAL A 159 -13.43 24.20 -0.89
C VAL A 159 -14.29 23.38 -1.85
N LEU A 160 -15.39 22.84 -1.36
CA LEU A 160 -16.32 21.99 -2.09
C LEU A 160 -17.53 22.79 -2.56
N SER A 161 -17.94 22.57 -3.80
CA SER A 161 -19.21 23.10 -4.33
C SER A 161 -20.39 22.33 -3.71
N PRO A 162 -21.62 22.87 -3.76
CA PRO A 162 -22.79 22.16 -3.26
C PRO A 162 -22.94 20.77 -3.89
N GLY A 163 -23.00 19.74 -3.03
CA GLY A 163 -23.10 18.34 -3.42
C GLY A 163 -21.78 17.70 -3.90
N GLU A 164 -20.67 18.44 -3.90
CA GLU A 164 -19.36 17.88 -4.22
C GLU A 164 -18.77 17.10 -3.05
N LYS A 165 -18.11 15.99 -3.34
CA LYS A 165 -17.43 15.14 -2.36
C LYS A 165 -15.99 14.90 -2.76
N VAL A 166 -15.18 14.56 -1.78
CA VAL A 166 -13.76 14.20 -1.96
C VAL A 166 -13.64 12.71 -2.32
N VAL A 167 -12.77 12.42 -3.26
CA VAL A 167 -12.20 11.09 -3.48
C VAL A 167 -10.73 11.16 -3.06
N LEU A 168 -10.35 10.36 -2.08
CA LEU A 168 -8.96 10.23 -1.65
C LEU A 168 -8.28 9.14 -2.46
N VAL A 169 -7.20 9.48 -3.16
CA VAL A 169 -6.43 8.53 -3.96
C VAL A 169 -5.07 8.34 -3.33
N GLY A 170 -4.82 7.17 -2.76
CA GLY A 170 -3.57 6.85 -2.07
C GLY A 170 -2.68 5.93 -2.89
N TYR A 171 -1.41 6.29 -3.04
CA TYR A 171 -0.40 5.43 -3.64
C TYR A 171 0.55 4.89 -2.58
N SER A 172 0.85 3.58 -2.63
CA SER A 172 1.80 2.94 -1.71
C SER A 172 1.45 3.24 -0.24
N LYS A 173 2.36 3.86 0.53
CA LYS A 173 2.10 4.31 1.92
C LYS A 173 0.91 5.28 2.04
N GLY A 174 0.58 6.04 1.00
CA GLY A 174 -0.60 6.92 1.01
C GLY A 174 -1.92 6.17 1.24
N GLY A 175 -2.00 4.88 0.91
CA GLY A 175 -3.16 4.03 1.22
C GLY A 175 -3.42 3.94 2.72
N PRO A 176 -2.51 3.35 3.52
CA PRO A 176 -2.67 3.28 4.97
C PRO A 176 -2.75 4.65 5.65
N ASP A 177 -2.08 5.69 5.16
CA ASP A 177 -2.21 7.06 5.69
C ASP A 177 -3.65 7.57 5.59
N ILE A 178 -4.33 7.31 4.45
CA ILE A 178 -5.74 7.65 4.26
C ILE A 178 -6.64 6.85 5.22
N LEU A 179 -6.42 5.54 5.34
CA LEU A 179 -7.24 4.72 6.24
C LEU A 179 -7.09 5.19 7.69
N GLN A 180 -5.86 5.52 8.09
CA GLN A 180 -5.58 6.11 9.41
C GLN A 180 -6.35 7.42 9.58
N ALA A 181 -6.31 8.32 8.60
CA ALA A 181 -7.00 9.61 8.66
C ALA A 181 -8.51 9.46 8.84
N LEU A 182 -9.15 8.49 8.15
CA LEU A 182 -10.59 8.27 8.25
C LEU A 182 -11.02 7.69 9.60
N VAL A 183 -10.14 6.93 10.26
CA VAL A 183 -10.41 6.35 11.57
C VAL A 183 -10.16 7.36 12.67
N ASP A 184 -9.02 8.04 12.65
CA ASP A 184 -8.60 8.96 13.70
C ASP A 184 -9.35 10.30 13.66
N HIS A 185 -9.87 10.67 12.49
CA HIS A 185 -10.54 11.95 12.23
C HIS A 185 -11.93 11.77 11.62
N PRO A 186 -12.89 11.20 12.36
CA PRO A 186 -14.23 10.89 11.86
C PRO A 186 -15.00 12.12 11.35
N GLU A 187 -14.62 13.32 11.76
CA GLU A 187 -15.24 14.57 11.32
C GLU A 187 -15.05 14.84 9.81
N ILE A 188 -14.04 14.26 9.16
CA ILE A 188 -13.85 14.44 7.70
C ILE A 188 -14.65 13.44 6.87
N VAL A 189 -15.13 12.35 7.46
CA VAL A 189 -15.77 11.23 6.75
C VAL A 189 -16.97 11.71 5.93
N SER A 190 -17.77 12.64 6.46
CA SER A 190 -18.95 13.18 5.76
C SER A 190 -18.61 13.88 4.44
N LYS A 191 -17.40 14.37 4.26
CA LYS A 191 -16.91 15.00 3.02
C LYS A 191 -16.38 13.97 2.01
N VAL A 192 -16.04 12.74 2.43
CA VAL A 192 -15.38 11.74 1.60
C VAL A 192 -16.42 10.79 1.00
N ALA A 193 -16.40 10.66 -0.33
CA ALA A 193 -17.24 9.71 -1.05
C ALA A 193 -16.57 8.35 -1.23
N ALA A 194 -15.26 8.36 -1.50
CA ALA A 194 -14.53 7.15 -1.80
C ALA A 194 -13.02 7.27 -1.49
N VAL A 195 -12.42 6.11 -1.30
CA VAL A 195 -10.97 5.90 -1.26
C VAL A 195 -10.59 5.00 -2.42
N VAL A 196 -9.55 5.36 -3.15
CA VAL A 196 -8.90 4.52 -4.17
C VAL A 196 -7.47 4.28 -3.73
N SER A 197 -7.16 3.04 -3.37
CA SER A 197 -5.81 2.61 -3.01
C SER A 197 -5.13 2.00 -4.23
N ILE A 198 -4.01 2.58 -4.65
CA ILE A 198 -3.21 2.10 -5.78
C ILE A 198 -1.90 1.53 -5.23
N ALA A 199 -1.70 0.23 -5.40
CA ALA A 199 -0.55 -0.49 -4.83
C ALA A 199 -0.30 -0.09 -3.36
N GLY A 200 -1.39 0.06 -2.57
CA GLY A 200 -1.31 0.56 -1.20
C GLY A 200 -0.76 -0.49 -0.25
N SER A 201 0.11 -0.08 0.66
CA SER A 201 0.69 -0.95 1.69
C SER A 201 -0.29 -1.20 2.85
N ILE A 202 -1.51 -1.62 2.51
CA ILE A 202 -2.64 -1.77 3.45
C ILE A 202 -2.33 -2.78 4.54
N GLY A 203 -1.87 -3.97 4.14
CA GLY A 203 -1.44 -5.06 5.02
C GLY A 203 0.03 -4.97 5.44
N GLY A 204 0.74 -3.92 5.01
CA GLY A 204 2.17 -3.75 5.24
C GLY A 204 3.07 -4.44 4.21
N SER A 205 4.37 -4.40 4.43
CA SER A 205 5.38 -5.05 3.60
C SER A 205 6.18 -6.07 4.39
N ALA A 206 6.30 -7.30 3.87
CA ALA A 206 7.13 -8.31 4.49
C ALA A 206 8.63 -7.91 4.50
N LEU A 207 9.06 -7.06 3.58
CA LEU A 207 10.44 -6.56 3.55
C LEU A 207 10.80 -5.73 4.78
N THR A 208 9.82 -5.08 5.41
CA THR A 208 10.07 -4.21 6.56
C THR A 208 10.17 -4.95 7.88
N GLU A 209 9.71 -6.22 7.96
CA GLU A 209 9.73 -7.01 9.20
C GLU A 209 11.13 -7.27 9.73
N SER A 210 12.11 -7.46 8.85
CA SER A 210 13.50 -7.77 9.23
C SER A 210 14.37 -6.54 9.45
N ILE A 211 13.85 -5.33 9.19
CA ILE A 211 14.62 -4.09 9.33
C ILE A 211 14.66 -3.70 10.81
N SER A 212 15.83 -3.84 11.44
CA SER A 212 16.00 -3.44 12.82
C SER A 212 15.95 -1.91 13.00
N GLU A 213 15.53 -1.47 14.19
CA GLU A 213 15.32 -0.04 14.49
C GLU A 213 16.51 0.86 14.12
N PRO A 214 17.78 0.52 14.42
CA PRO A 214 18.92 1.37 14.04
C PRO A 214 19.06 1.60 12.53
N TYR A 215 18.64 0.63 11.70
CA TYR A 215 18.74 0.74 10.25
C TYR A 215 17.59 1.53 9.62
N ARG A 216 16.45 1.66 10.29
CA ARG A 216 15.28 2.39 9.77
C ARG A 216 15.59 3.86 9.52
N GLY A 217 16.28 4.51 10.46
CA GLY A 217 16.70 5.90 10.29
C GLY A 217 17.63 6.12 9.09
N VAL A 218 18.51 5.16 8.81
CA VAL A 218 19.45 5.24 7.67
C VAL A 218 18.73 5.12 6.33
N MET A 219 17.57 4.49 6.26
CA MET A 219 16.82 4.36 5.01
C MET A 219 16.30 5.70 4.48
N GLY A 220 15.94 6.63 5.37
CA GLY A 220 15.51 7.99 5.00
C GLY A 220 16.67 8.98 4.84
N HIS A 221 17.81 8.67 5.42
CA HIS A 221 18.94 9.58 5.51
C HIS A 221 20.26 8.86 5.23
N ASN A 222 20.65 8.79 3.98
CA ASN A 222 21.92 8.22 3.54
C ASN A 222 22.57 9.11 2.48
N LEU A 223 23.66 8.64 1.85
CA LEU A 223 24.37 9.42 0.83
C LEU A 223 23.50 9.78 -0.38
N PHE A 224 22.49 8.98 -0.69
CA PHE A 224 21.64 9.11 -1.89
C PHE A 224 20.23 9.64 -1.58
N ILE A 225 19.73 9.43 -0.37
CA ILE A 225 18.38 9.81 0.05
C ILE A 225 18.48 10.75 1.24
N LYS A 226 17.96 11.96 1.07
CA LYS A 226 17.92 12.99 2.10
C LYS A 226 16.49 13.47 2.27
N CYS A 227 15.70 12.69 2.99
CA CYS A 227 14.35 13.13 3.34
C CYS A 227 14.38 14.33 4.30
N PRO A 228 13.41 15.24 4.23
CA PRO A 228 13.14 16.13 5.34
C PRO A 228 12.94 15.32 6.62
N GLN A 229 13.33 15.89 7.76
CA GLN A 229 13.13 15.20 9.04
C GLN A 229 11.64 14.93 9.26
N GLY A 230 11.29 13.67 9.38
CA GLY A 230 9.92 13.23 9.61
C GLY A 230 9.56 13.10 11.09
N VAL A 231 8.30 12.80 11.35
CA VAL A 231 7.75 12.52 12.68
C VAL A 231 7.32 11.06 12.75
N GLY A 232 7.77 10.35 13.78
CA GLY A 232 7.49 8.92 13.96
C GLY A 232 8.37 8.00 13.09
N ASP A 233 7.97 6.74 12.98
CA ASP A 233 8.71 5.70 12.24
C ASP A 233 7.86 5.13 11.10
N PRO A 234 8.03 5.63 9.86
CA PRO A 234 7.27 5.15 8.71
C PRO A 234 7.53 3.68 8.37
N ILE A 235 8.72 3.16 8.70
CA ILE A 235 9.06 1.77 8.41
C ILE A 235 8.39 0.83 9.42
N ALA A 236 8.31 1.21 10.69
CA ALA A 236 7.54 0.47 11.69
C ALA A 236 6.06 0.41 11.34
N ASP A 237 5.50 1.51 10.84
CA ASP A 237 4.10 1.55 10.39
C ASP A 237 3.82 0.64 9.19
N LEU A 238 4.84 0.40 8.36
CA LEU A 238 4.72 -0.46 7.19
C LEU A 238 5.01 -1.95 7.49
N GLN A 239 5.35 -2.32 8.71
CA GLN A 239 5.48 -3.73 9.09
C GLN A 239 4.12 -4.42 8.97
N ARG A 240 4.10 -5.64 8.44
CA ARG A 240 2.85 -6.44 8.31
C ARG A 240 2.20 -6.67 9.66
N SER A 241 3.01 -7.00 10.67
CA SER A 241 2.54 -7.17 12.07
C SER A 241 1.83 -5.92 12.59
N THR A 242 2.39 -4.74 12.34
CA THR A 242 1.79 -3.45 12.71
C THR A 242 0.48 -3.20 11.96
N ARG A 243 0.48 -3.37 10.63
CA ARG A 243 -0.71 -3.11 9.81
C ARG A 243 -1.84 -4.08 10.09
N GLN A 244 -1.55 -5.37 10.22
CA GLN A 244 -2.55 -6.39 10.55
C GLN A 244 -3.18 -6.14 11.94
N LYS A 245 -2.34 -5.79 12.93
CA LYS A 245 -2.83 -5.40 14.26
C LYS A 245 -3.73 -4.16 14.18
N TRP A 246 -3.34 -3.16 13.40
CA TRP A 246 -4.15 -1.96 13.20
C TRP A 246 -5.49 -2.29 12.53
N LEU A 247 -5.49 -3.05 11.43
CA LEU A 247 -6.68 -3.45 10.70
C LEU A 247 -7.65 -4.28 11.56
N SER A 248 -7.12 -5.13 12.46
CA SER A 248 -7.95 -5.95 13.34
C SER A 248 -8.70 -5.15 14.43
N ARG A 249 -8.18 -3.97 14.78
CA ARG A 249 -8.72 -3.13 15.85
C ARG A 249 -9.59 -1.98 15.35
N ASN A 250 -9.49 -1.64 14.09
CA ASN A 250 -10.11 -0.46 13.53
C ASN A 250 -11.12 -0.82 12.44
N ARG A 251 -12.32 -0.27 12.55
CA ARG A 251 -13.35 -0.40 11.53
C ARG A 251 -13.33 0.81 10.62
N LEU A 252 -13.32 0.57 9.34
CA LEU A 252 -13.40 1.64 8.35
C LEU A 252 -14.84 2.18 8.26
N PRO A 253 -15.03 3.49 8.04
CA PRO A 253 -16.35 4.10 7.91
C PRO A 253 -17.16 3.48 6.76
N ALA A 254 -18.30 2.85 7.06
CA ALA A 254 -19.14 2.16 6.08
C ALA A 254 -19.83 3.11 5.06
N SER A 255 -19.86 4.41 5.33
CA SER A 255 -20.41 5.43 4.41
C SER A 255 -19.46 5.78 3.28
N VAL A 256 -18.20 5.36 3.33
CA VAL A 256 -17.17 5.59 2.31
C VAL A 256 -17.04 4.35 1.44
N LYS A 257 -16.93 4.53 0.13
CA LYS A 257 -16.65 3.43 -0.79
C LYS A 257 -15.14 3.21 -0.90
N TYR A 258 -14.71 1.95 -0.91
CA TYR A 258 -13.29 1.62 -0.98
C TYR A 258 -12.99 0.83 -2.24
N PHE A 259 -11.88 1.17 -2.89
CA PHE A 259 -11.39 0.50 -4.08
C PHE A 259 -9.90 0.20 -3.92
N SER A 260 -9.51 -1.03 -4.22
CA SER A 260 -8.11 -1.44 -4.23
C SER A 260 -7.69 -1.80 -5.65
N LEU A 261 -6.66 -1.13 -6.14
CA LEU A 261 -5.95 -1.49 -7.35
C LEU A 261 -4.62 -2.11 -6.94
N ALA A 262 -4.56 -3.44 -6.96
CA ALA A 262 -3.36 -4.19 -6.65
C ALA A 262 -2.48 -4.34 -7.90
N ALA A 263 -1.17 -4.25 -7.71
CA ALA A 263 -0.17 -4.42 -8.74
C ALA A 263 0.76 -5.59 -8.41
N PHE A 264 1.12 -6.37 -9.40
CA PHE A 264 2.24 -7.29 -9.36
C PHE A 264 2.73 -7.54 -10.78
N ALA A 265 3.96 -8.03 -10.92
CA ALA A 265 4.54 -8.28 -12.23
C ALA A 265 5.41 -9.54 -12.19
N GLU A 266 5.73 -10.06 -13.37
CA GLU A 266 6.78 -11.05 -13.48
C GLU A 266 8.16 -10.41 -13.30
N ARG A 267 9.12 -11.18 -12.78
CA ARG A 267 10.46 -10.69 -12.43
C ARG A 267 11.14 -9.87 -13.53
N GLN A 268 11.03 -10.32 -14.78
CA GLN A 268 11.64 -9.63 -15.93
C GLN A 268 11.05 -8.25 -16.21
N ASN A 269 9.83 -8.00 -15.73
CA ASN A 269 9.16 -6.69 -15.85
C ASN A 269 9.43 -5.77 -14.66
N ILE A 270 10.19 -6.25 -13.66
CA ILE A 270 10.62 -5.45 -12.50
C ILE A 270 11.95 -4.76 -12.83
N SER A 271 12.03 -3.47 -12.51
CA SER A 271 13.28 -2.70 -12.63
C SER A 271 14.44 -3.41 -11.91
N SER A 272 15.61 -3.47 -12.54
CA SER A 272 16.78 -4.18 -12.02
C SER A 272 17.16 -3.79 -10.60
N VAL A 273 16.97 -2.52 -10.22
CA VAL A 273 17.26 -2.03 -8.86
C VAL A 273 16.27 -2.55 -7.81
N LEU A 274 15.11 -3.04 -8.24
CA LEU A 274 14.06 -3.55 -7.37
C LEU A 274 13.96 -5.08 -7.36
N GLN A 275 14.69 -5.76 -8.24
CA GLN A 275 14.61 -7.23 -8.37
C GLN A 275 14.99 -7.97 -7.09
N ALA A 276 15.92 -7.43 -6.30
CA ALA A 276 16.28 -8.04 -5.00
C ALA A 276 15.08 -8.10 -4.04
N GLY A 277 14.27 -7.04 -3.98
CA GLY A 277 13.03 -7.03 -3.21
C GLY A 277 12.01 -8.02 -3.75
N TYR A 278 11.87 -8.09 -5.10
CA TYR A 278 11.02 -9.09 -5.73
C TYR A 278 11.41 -10.51 -5.34
N ASP A 279 12.69 -10.84 -5.44
CA ASP A 279 13.23 -12.19 -5.16
C ASP A 279 12.97 -12.59 -3.69
N LEU A 280 13.11 -11.66 -2.74
CA LEU A 280 12.81 -11.91 -1.33
C LEU A 280 11.31 -12.17 -1.12
N LEU A 281 10.44 -11.38 -1.73
CA LEU A 281 8.99 -11.56 -1.60
C LEU A 281 8.49 -12.81 -2.33
N ALA A 282 9.14 -13.21 -3.43
CA ALA A 282 8.78 -14.40 -4.20
C ALA A 282 8.95 -15.71 -3.44
N TRP A 283 9.76 -15.74 -2.36
CA TRP A 283 9.80 -16.86 -1.42
C TRP A 283 8.47 -17.04 -0.65
N ILE A 284 7.67 -15.98 -0.56
CA ILE A 284 6.36 -16.01 0.10
C ILE A 284 5.28 -16.19 -0.96
N ASP A 285 5.26 -15.31 -1.97
CA ASP A 285 4.34 -15.37 -3.10
C ASP A 285 4.96 -14.64 -4.32
N PRO A 286 5.05 -15.30 -5.49
CA PRO A 286 5.59 -14.67 -6.70
C PRO A 286 4.73 -13.52 -7.22
N ARG A 287 3.46 -13.40 -6.77
CA ARG A 287 2.58 -12.29 -7.11
C ARG A 287 2.88 -11.09 -6.22
N ASN A 288 3.94 -10.38 -6.55
CA ASN A 288 4.40 -9.19 -5.83
C ASN A 288 4.89 -8.11 -6.80
N ASP A 289 4.94 -6.88 -6.35
CA ASP A 289 5.41 -5.72 -7.11
C ASP A 289 6.85 -5.31 -6.73
N SER A 290 7.60 -6.18 -6.07
CA SER A 290 8.92 -5.94 -5.50
C SER A 290 8.94 -5.19 -4.15
N GLN A 291 7.81 -4.65 -3.71
CA GLN A 291 7.68 -3.95 -2.43
C GLN A 291 6.60 -4.60 -1.55
N LEU A 292 5.54 -5.09 -2.18
CA LEU A 292 4.33 -5.60 -1.53
C LEU A 292 3.89 -6.91 -2.18
N LEU A 293 3.37 -7.81 -1.38
CA LEU A 293 2.59 -8.93 -1.88
C LEU A 293 1.22 -8.43 -2.37
N PHE A 294 0.65 -9.03 -3.41
CA PHE A 294 -0.58 -8.48 -4.01
C PHE A 294 -1.76 -8.41 -3.03
N TYR A 295 -1.88 -9.38 -2.13
CA TYR A 295 -2.96 -9.41 -1.14
C TYR A 295 -2.74 -8.42 0.03
N ASP A 296 -1.51 -7.98 0.28
CA ASP A 296 -1.23 -6.92 1.26
C ASP A 296 -1.63 -5.52 0.73
N GLN A 297 -2.00 -5.43 -0.55
CA GLN A 297 -2.46 -4.18 -1.18
C GLN A 297 -3.99 -4.00 -1.10
N LEU A 298 -4.72 -5.01 -0.64
CA LEU A 298 -6.18 -5.01 -0.62
C LEU A 298 -6.72 -4.42 0.69
N ILE A 299 -7.74 -3.58 0.60
CA ILE A 299 -8.50 -3.08 1.75
C ILE A 299 -9.52 -4.16 2.11
N PRO A 300 -9.45 -4.76 3.31
CA PRO A 300 -10.38 -5.84 3.69
C PRO A 300 -11.73 -5.30 4.14
N GLY A 301 -12.80 -6.06 3.89
CA GLY A 301 -14.05 -5.96 4.61
C GLY A 301 -14.83 -4.64 4.48
N CYS A 302 -14.80 -4.04 3.33
CA CYS A 302 -15.53 -2.78 3.11
C CYS A 302 -16.74 -2.93 2.23
#